data_801216aab71d0c62479645c3d3270d37
#
_entry.id   801216aab71d0c62479645c3d3270d37
#
_cell.length_a   1.000
_cell.length_b   1.000
_cell.length_c   1.000
_cell.angle_alpha   90.00
_cell.angle_beta   90.00
_cell.angle_gamma   90.00
#
_symmetry.space_group_name_H-M   'P 1'
#
loop_
_entity.id
_entity.type
_entity.pdbx_description
1 polymer ?
#
loop_
_entity_poly.entity_id
_entity_poly.type
_entity_poly.pdbx_seq_one_letter_code
_entity_poly.pdbx_strand_id
1 'polypeptide(L)'
;MKQLIAANWKMNGTPDWVSKITDLNQRIDEASCDVLICPPHALLAAISKAADDTLIQVGGQDCSEHQAGAHTGETDAALLVALNASYVILGHSERRAAGETNERVKLKAERAQSVGLRPIICVGESLSAREAGKALSTVKAQLGDSLPPEGEFDIAYEPIWAIGTGKTATVGDVEEMHASIREIVGQGPRILYGGSVKPTNAESLLSTSEVGGALVGGASLEMESFAAIIAAAKGG
;
A
#
# COMPACT_ATOMS: atom_id res chain seq x y z
N MET A 1 -11.49 -5.99 12.13
CA MET A 1 -11.46 -5.52 10.72
C MET A 1 -10.57 -6.48 9.93
N LYS A 2 -11.03 -6.96 8.78
CA LYS A 2 -10.27 -7.87 7.92
C LYS A 2 -8.95 -7.21 7.47
N GLN A 3 -7.82 -7.90 7.60
CA GLN A 3 -6.52 -7.37 7.19
C GLN A 3 -6.43 -7.23 5.67
N LEU A 4 -5.60 -6.29 5.18
CA LEU A 4 -5.30 -6.10 3.76
C LEU A 4 -3.83 -6.48 3.50
N ILE A 5 -3.60 -7.43 2.60
CA ILE A 5 -2.26 -7.76 2.11
C ILE A 5 -2.14 -7.23 0.68
N ALA A 6 -1.45 -6.11 0.56
CA ALA A 6 -1.29 -5.37 -0.70
C ALA A 6 0.12 -5.60 -1.29
N ALA A 7 0.18 -6.01 -2.55
CA ALA A 7 1.40 -6.12 -3.33
C ALA A 7 1.67 -4.83 -4.08
N ASN A 8 2.79 -4.17 -3.80
CA ASN A 8 3.32 -3.12 -4.66
C ASN A 8 4.43 -3.71 -5.54
N TRP A 9 4.12 -3.98 -6.80
CA TRP A 9 5.11 -4.52 -7.75
C TRP A 9 6.16 -3.50 -8.16
N LYS A 10 5.96 -2.23 -7.82
CA LYS A 10 6.84 -1.14 -8.21
C LYS A 10 7.07 -1.15 -9.73
N MET A 11 8.28 -0.91 -10.21
CA MET A 11 8.63 -0.91 -11.63
C MET A 11 9.09 -2.30 -12.10
N ASN A 12 8.30 -3.36 -11.77
CA ASN A 12 8.59 -4.73 -12.18
C ASN A 12 7.40 -5.33 -12.93
N GLY A 13 7.72 -6.22 -13.85
CA GLY A 13 6.74 -7.02 -14.58
C GLY A 13 6.84 -6.86 -16.08
N THR A 14 6.32 -7.88 -16.75
CA THR A 14 6.19 -8.00 -18.20
C THR A 14 4.80 -8.53 -18.53
N PRO A 15 4.29 -8.43 -19.77
CA PRO A 15 2.93 -8.86 -20.11
C PRO A 15 2.61 -10.31 -19.75
N ASP A 16 3.58 -11.20 -19.71
CA ASP A 16 3.42 -12.62 -19.34
C ASP A 16 3.16 -12.84 -17.84
N TRP A 17 3.38 -11.81 -16.98
CA TRP A 17 3.06 -11.85 -15.54
C TRP A 17 1.56 -11.97 -15.23
N VAL A 18 0.71 -11.86 -16.24
CA VAL A 18 -0.71 -12.22 -16.14
C VAL A 18 -0.88 -13.64 -15.57
N SER A 19 0.00 -14.58 -15.93
CA SER A 19 -0.02 -15.95 -15.41
C SER A 19 0.19 -16.05 -13.90
N LYS A 20 0.86 -15.05 -13.28
CA LYS A 20 1.06 -14.99 -11.82
C LYS A 20 -0.26 -14.81 -11.07
N ILE A 21 -1.26 -14.17 -11.68
CA ILE A 21 -2.59 -14.00 -11.07
C ILE A 21 -3.29 -15.34 -10.93
N THR A 22 -3.26 -16.16 -11.98
CA THR A 22 -3.83 -17.50 -11.95
C THR A 22 -3.09 -18.40 -10.93
N ASP A 23 -1.75 -18.34 -10.90
CA ASP A 23 -0.96 -19.10 -9.92
C ASP A 23 -1.27 -18.64 -8.48
N LEU A 24 -1.31 -17.34 -8.23
CA LEU A 24 -1.65 -16.81 -6.91
C LEU A 24 -3.07 -17.23 -6.50
N ASN A 25 -4.06 -17.07 -7.36
CA ASN A 25 -5.45 -17.40 -7.05
C ASN A 25 -5.61 -18.87 -6.61
N GLN A 26 -4.86 -19.78 -7.24
CA GLN A 26 -4.87 -21.21 -6.85
C GLN A 26 -4.26 -21.47 -5.47
N ARG A 27 -3.43 -20.56 -4.97
CA ARG A 27 -2.74 -20.67 -3.67
C ARG A 27 -3.51 -20.02 -2.51
N ILE A 28 -4.49 -19.16 -2.80
CA ILE A 28 -5.17 -18.32 -1.81
C ILE A 28 -6.69 -18.50 -1.78
N ASP A 29 -7.21 -19.60 -2.28
CA ASP A 29 -8.65 -19.90 -2.36
C ASP A 29 -9.38 -19.83 -1.01
N GLU A 30 -8.67 -20.02 0.10
CA GLU A 30 -9.17 -19.91 1.48
C GLU A 30 -8.65 -18.65 2.22
N ALA A 31 -8.22 -17.60 1.51
CA ALA A 31 -7.67 -16.42 2.15
C ALA A 31 -8.67 -15.74 3.10
N SER A 32 -8.27 -15.59 4.36
CA SER A 32 -9.07 -14.90 5.40
C SER A 32 -8.95 -13.39 5.36
N CYS A 33 -8.05 -12.83 4.55
CA CYS A 33 -7.76 -11.41 4.40
C CYS A 33 -8.15 -10.88 3.02
N ASP A 34 -8.15 -9.56 2.86
CA ASP A 34 -8.25 -8.92 1.55
C ASP A 34 -6.89 -8.98 0.84
N VAL A 35 -6.89 -9.29 -0.45
CA VAL A 35 -5.67 -9.38 -1.27
C VAL A 35 -5.74 -8.36 -2.38
N LEU A 36 -4.70 -7.53 -2.48
CA LEU A 36 -4.59 -6.46 -3.47
C LEU A 36 -3.27 -6.57 -4.25
N ILE A 37 -3.34 -6.39 -5.56
CA ILE A 37 -2.15 -6.25 -6.42
C ILE A 37 -2.16 -4.89 -7.09
N CYS A 38 -1.05 -4.15 -6.93
CA CYS A 38 -0.79 -2.89 -7.59
C CYS A 38 0.38 -3.06 -8.59
N PRO A 39 0.10 -3.42 -9.85
CA PRO A 39 1.11 -3.56 -10.90
C PRO A 39 1.49 -2.20 -11.48
N PRO A 40 2.58 -2.08 -12.28
CA PRO A 40 2.78 -0.91 -13.15
C PRO A 40 1.54 -0.61 -13.99
N HIS A 41 1.22 0.67 -14.19
CA HIS A 41 0.00 1.08 -14.90
C HIS A 41 -0.12 0.46 -16.30
N ALA A 42 1.01 0.25 -16.99
CA ALA A 42 1.06 -0.40 -18.31
C ALA A 42 0.52 -1.85 -18.30
N LEU A 43 0.52 -2.51 -17.15
CA LEU A 43 0.04 -3.89 -16.98
C LEU A 43 -1.36 -3.95 -16.36
N LEU A 44 -1.87 -2.85 -15.80
CA LEU A 44 -3.07 -2.85 -14.98
C LEU A 44 -4.28 -3.47 -15.69
N ALA A 45 -4.53 -3.10 -16.94
CA ALA A 45 -5.66 -3.63 -17.71
C ALA A 45 -5.61 -5.16 -17.89
N ALA A 46 -4.41 -5.69 -18.16
CA ALA A 46 -4.22 -7.14 -18.36
C ALA A 46 -4.31 -7.90 -17.02
N ILE A 47 -3.72 -7.35 -15.96
CA ILE A 47 -3.78 -7.93 -14.61
C ILE A 47 -5.20 -7.89 -14.06
N SER A 48 -5.91 -6.78 -14.23
CA SER A 48 -7.30 -6.64 -13.82
C SER A 48 -8.19 -7.70 -14.48
N LYS A 49 -8.07 -7.86 -15.82
CA LYS A 49 -8.81 -8.90 -16.52
C LYS A 49 -8.50 -10.32 -16.04
N ALA A 50 -7.25 -10.59 -15.66
CA ALA A 50 -6.88 -11.91 -15.12
C ALA A 50 -7.38 -12.13 -13.68
N ALA A 51 -7.66 -11.05 -12.95
CA ALA A 51 -8.20 -11.07 -11.60
C ALA A 51 -9.75 -11.14 -11.57
N ASP A 52 -10.43 -11.02 -12.72
CA ASP A 52 -11.88 -11.20 -12.80
C ASP A 52 -12.27 -12.58 -12.21
N ASP A 53 -13.36 -12.59 -11.43
CA ASP A 53 -13.86 -13.79 -10.75
C ASP A 53 -12.90 -14.46 -9.76
N THR A 54 -11.90 -13.71 -9.25
CA THR A 54 -10.97 -14.15 -8.21
C THR A 54 -11.16 -13.37 -6.91
N LEU A 55 -10.43 -13.76 -5.85
CA LEU A 55 -10.35 -12.99 -4.59
C LEU A 55 -9.38 -11.80 -4.67
N ILE A 56 -8.69 -11.63 -5.78
CA ILE A 56 -7.63 -10.64 -5.95
C ILE A 56 -8.22 -9.32 -6.44
N GLN A 57 -8.08 -8.28 -5.64
CA GLN A 57 -8.37 -6.91 -6.05
C GLN A 57 -7.17 -6.29 -6.77
N VAL A 58 -7.41 -5.28 -7.58
CA VAL A 58 -6.35 -4.55 -8.27
C VAL A 58 -6.35 -3.08 -7.89
N GLY A 59 -5.17 -2.45 -7.95
CA GLY A 59 -5.00 -1.03 -7.63
C GLY A 59 -3.92 -0.36 -8.47
N GLY A 60 -3.94 0.98 -8.46
CA GLY A 60 -2.88 1.81 -9.05
C GLY A 60 -1.71 2.00 -8.09
N GLN A 61 -0.52 2.30 -8.66
CA GLN A 61 0.68 2.67 -7.88
C GLN A 61 0.80 4.18 -7.66
N ASP A 62 -0.01 4.98 -8.35
CA ASP A 62 -0.15 6.44 -8.26
C ASP A 62 -1.37 6.87 -9.10
N CYS A 63 -1.83 8.11 -8.93
CA CYS A 63 -2.74 8.78 -9.86
C CYS A 63 -2.45 10.27 -9.90
N SER A 64 -3.02 10.97 -10.89
CA SER A 64 -2.98 12.43 -10.97
C SER A 64 -3.91 13.05 -9.93
N GLU A 65 -3.57 14.25 -9.46
CA GLU A 65 -4.49 15.15 -8.76
C GLU A 65 -5.51 15.82 -9.70
N HIS A 66 -5.28 15.73 -11.00
CA HIS A 66 -6.11 16.35 -12.03
C HIS A 66 -7.11 15.36 -12.62
N GLN A 67 -8.18 15.90 -13.16
CA GLN A 67 -9.08 15.18 -14.04
C GLN A 67 -8.44 15.02 -15.44
N ALA A 68 -9.03 14.16 -16.27
CA ALA A 68 -8.59 13.96 -17.65
C ALA A 68 -8.40 15.29 -18.39
N GLY A 69 -7.23 15.45 -19.03
CA GLY A 69 -6.87 16.71 -19.69
C GLY A 69 -5.42 16.72 -20.18
N ALA A 70 -4.81 17.93 -20.22
CA ALA A 70 -3.49 18.17 -20.77
C ALA A 70 -2.37 17.87 -19.74
N HIS A 71 -2.28 16.62 -19.31
CA HIS A 71 -1.31 16.14 -18.31
C HIS A 71 -0.56 14.92 -18.86
N THR A 72 0.25 15.15 -19.89
CA THR A 72 0.98 14.08 -20.59
C THR A 72 1.83 13.23 -19.63
N GLY A 73 1.60 11.92 -19.66
CA GLY A 73 2.31 10.94 -18.83
C GLY A 73 1.68 10.66 -17.48
N GLU A 74 0.66 11.42 -17.06
CA GLU A 74 -0.09 11.13 -15.83
C GLU A 74 -1.26 10.17 -16.08
N THR A 75 -1.77 9.56 -15.03
CA THR A 75 -2.91 8.65 -15.07
C THR A 75 -4.06 9.23 -14.24
N ASP A 76 -5.20 9.51 -14.87
CA ASP A 76 -6.40 9.95 -14.16
C ASP A 76 -6.94 8.81 -13.26
N ALA A 77 -7.38 9.16 -12.06
CA ALA A 77 -8.02 8.24 -11.13
C ALA A 77 -9.28 7.58 -11.73
N ALA A 78 -10.05 8.29 -12.58
CA ALA A 78 -11.20 7.71 -13.25
C ALA A 78 -10.82 6.62 -14.26
N LEU A 79 -9.63 6.70 -14.88
CA LEU A 79 -9.13 5.63 -15.74
C LEU A 79 -8.79 4.38 -14.93
N LEU A 80 -8.24 4.52 -13.72
CA LEU A 80 -7.99 3.38 -12.85
C LEU A 80 -9.30 2.66 -12.49
N VAL A 81 -10.35 3.40 -12.15
CA VAL A 81 -11.69 2.82 -11.91
C VAL A 81 -12.23 2.11 -13.14
N ALA A 82 -12.11 2.72 -14.34
CA ALA A 82 -12.53 2.09 -15.60
C ALA A 82 -11.76 0.79 -15.92
N LEU A 83 -10.61 0.58 -15.28
CA LEU A 83 -9.81 -0.65 -15.31
C LEU A 83 -10.08 -1.56 -14.10
N ASN A 84 -11.21 -1.40 -13.41
CA ASN A 84 -11.62 -2.15 -12.21
C ASN A 84 -10.68 -2.03 -11.01
N ALA A 85 -9.82 -0.99 -10.95
CA ALA A 85 -9.07 -0.73 -9.74
C ALA A 85 -10.00 -0.27 -8.60
N SER A 86 -9.78 -0.80 -7.41
CA SER A 86 -10.50 -0.41 -6.18
C SER A 86 -9.64 0.43 -5.22
N TYR A 87 -8.31 0.38 -5.40
CA TYR A 87 -7.34 1.09 -4.57
C TYR A 87 -6.33 1.88 -5.40
N VAL A 88 -5.66 2.84 -4.74
CA VAL A 88 -4.48 3.50 -5.28
C VAL A 88 -3.48 3.80 -4.17
N ILE A 89 -2.20 3.50 -4.40
CA ILE A 89 -1.09 3.85 -3.51
C ILE A 89 -0.72 5.31 -3.79
N LEU A 90 -0.63 6.14 -2.74
CA LEU A 90 -0.28 7.55 -2.85
C LEU A 90 0.81 7.94 -1.85
N GLY A 91 1.70 8.84 -2.24
CA GLY A 91 2.76 9.33 -1.36
C GLY A 91 3.80 8.28 -0.97
N HIS A 92 3.95 7.19 -1.76
CA HIS A 92 4.98 6.19 -1.51
C HIS A 92 6.36 6.83 -1.38
N SER A 93 7.23 6.30 -0.51
CA SER A 93 8.55 6.87 -0.23
C SER A 93 9.39 7.18 -1.48
N GLU A 94 9.30 6.34 -2.51
CA GLU A 94 9.98 6.58 -3.80
C GLU A 94 9.41 7.80 -4.54
N ARG A 95 8.09 8.05 -4.46
CA ARG A 95 7.44 9.23 -5.05
C ARG A 95 7.81 10.49 -4.28
N ARG A 96 7.82 10.44 -2.94
CA ARG A 96 8.26 11.54 -2.10
C ARG A 96 9.74 11.88 -2.32
N ALA A 97 10.60 10.89 -2.49
CA ALA A 97 12.00 11.09 -2.86
C ALA A 97 12.17 11.76 -4.24
N ALA A 98 11.22 11.55 -5.16
CA ALA A 98 11.15 12.21 -6.45
C ALA A 98 10.48 13.61 -6.42
N GLY A 99 10.19 14.15 -5.21
CA GLY A 99 9.66 15.50 -5.01
C GLY A 99 8.15 15.59 -4.79
N GLU A 100 7.45 14.49 -4.56
CA GLU A 100 6.02 14.55 -4.23
C GLU A 100 5.80 15.13 -2.84
N THR A 101 5.02 16.20 -2.76
CA THR A 101 4.74 16.91 -1.51
C THR A 101 3.51 16.33 -0.78
N ASN A 102 3.39 16.59 0.52
CA ASN A 102 2.22 16.22 1.30
C ASN A 102 0.92 16.78 0.71
N GLU A 103 0.92 18.06 0.33
CA GLU A 103 -0.21 18.72 -0.30
C GLU A 103 -0.64 18.01 -1.59
N ARG A 104 0.33 17.61 -2.43
CA ARG A 104 0.05 16.88 -3.65
C ARG A 104 -0.55 15.51 -3.38
N VAL A 105 -0.07 14.80 -2.36
CA VAL A 105 -0.65 13.53 -1.90
C VAL A 105 -2.10 13.72 -1.46
N LYS A 106 -2.39 14.78 -0.70
CA LYS A 106 -3.75 15.12 -0.28
C LYS A 106 -4.67 15.34 -1.48
N LEU A 107 -4.28 16.18 -2.44
CA LEU A 107 -5.07 16.46 -3.65
C LEU A 107 -5.34 15.18 -4.47
N LYS A 108 -4.35 14.31 -4.60
CA LYS A 108 -4.50 13.00 -5.23
C LYS A 108 -5.48 12.09 -4.47
N ALA A 109 -5.42 12.09 -3.14
CA ALA A 109 -6.34 11.32 -2.31
C ALA A 109 -7.78 11.80 -2.47
N GLU A 110 -8.01 13.12 -2.45
CA GLU A 110 -9.32 13.73 -2.72
C GLU A 110 -9.82 13.37 -4.14
N ARG A 111 -8.93 13.43 -5.14
CA ARG A 111 -9.28 13.04 -6.51
C ARG A 111 -9.63 11.56 -6.60
N ALA A 112 -8.86 10.66 -5.98
CA ALA A 112 -9.14 9.23 -5.94
C ALA A 112 -10.51 8.93 -5.31
N GLN A 113 -10.80 9.52 -4.16
CA GLN A 113 -12.07 9.36 -3.45
C GLN A 113 -13.26 9.89 -4.27
N SER A 114 -13.09 10.99 -5.00
CA SER A 114 -14.16 11.58 -5.82
C SER A 114 -14.67 10.66 -6.94
N VAL A 115 -13.91 9.61 -7.29
CA VAL A 115 -14.28 8.60 -8.29
C VAL A 115 -14.48 7.20 -7.68
N GLY A 116 -14.45 7.07 -6.36
CA GLY A 116 -14.70 5.80 -5.66
C GLY A 116 -13.48 4.91 -5.46
N LEU A 117 -12.25 5.40 -5.72
CA LEU A 117 -11.02 4.70 -5.33
C LEU A 117 -10.74 4.89 -3.84
N ARG A 118 -10.26 3.85 -3.18
CA ARG A 118 -9.75 3.91 -1.80
C ARG A 118 -8.24 4.18 -1.81
N PRO A 119 -7.76 5.36 -1.34
CA PRO A 119 -6.34 5.63 -1.26
C PRO A 119 -5.66 4.83 -0.15
N ILE A 120 -4.45 4.32 -0.42
CA ILE A 120 -3.49 3.86 0.59
C ILE A 120 -2.41 4.94 0.69
N ILE A 121 -2.47 5.75 1.73
CA ILE A 121 -1.58 6.91 1.90
C ILE A 121 -0.32 6.47 2.66
N CYS A 122 0.83 6.57 2.00
CA CYS A 122 2.12 6.18 2.57
C CYS A 122 2.73 7.33 3.37
N VAL A 123 3.17 7.00 4.57
CA VAL A 123 3.90 7.89 5.48
C VAL A 123 5.07 7.15 6.10
N GLY A 124 6.15 7.87 6.41
CA GLY A 124 7.30 7.23 7.03
C GLY A 124 8.46 8.20 7.23
N GLU A 125 9.37 7.82 8.11
CA GLU A 125 10.54 8.62 8.47
C GLU A 125 11.84 8.05 7.88
N SER A 126 12.78 8.95 7.65
CA SER A 126 14.16 8.59 7.29
C SER A 126 14.96 8.10 8.50
N LEU A 127 16.09 7.43 8.23
CA LEU A 127 17.03 7.03 9.28
C LEU A 127 17.51 8.22 10.11
N SER A 128 17.83 9.33 9.47
CA SER A 128 18.30 10.54 10.14
C SER A 128 17.24 11.15 11.07
N ALA A 129 15.96 11.11 10.68
CA ALA A 129 14.85 11.57 11.52
C ALA A 129 14.70 10.64 12.74
N ARG A 130 14.83 9.33 12.54
CA ARG A 130 14.75 8.35 13.62
C ARG A 130 15.90 8.48 14.62
N GLU A 131 17.13 8.57 14.13
CA GLU A 131 18.32 8.76 14.98
C GLU A 131 18.29 10.10 15.76
N ALA A 132 17.63 11.10 15.20
CA ALA A 132 17.40 12.40 15.86
C ALA A 132 16.21 12.38 16.85
N GLY A 133 15.54 11.25 17.08
CA GLY A 133 14.34 11.15 17.92
C GLY A 133 13.10 11.86 17.36
N LYS A 134 13.08 12.09 16.04
CA LYS A 134 12.00 12.83 15.36
C LYS A 134 11.04 11.94 14.55
N ALA A 135 11.12 10.61 14.72
CA ALA A 135 10.31 9.68 13.93
C ALA A 135 8.80 9.99 14.04
N LEU A 136 8.27 10.01 15.26
CA LEU A 136 6.85 10.28 15.51
C LEU A 136 6.42 11.66 15.00
N SER A 137 7.20 12.71 15.26
CA SER A 137 6.86 14.06 14.81
C SER A 137 6.87 14.20 13.29
N THR A 138 7.77 13.48 12.60
CA THR A 138 7.84 13.45 11.14
C THR A 138 6.59 12.78 10.55
N VAL A 139 6.22 11.60 11.05
CA VAL A 139 5.03 10.87 10.57
C VAL A 139 3.76 11.65 10.88
N LYS A 140 3.67 12.26 12.08
CA LYS A 140 2.53 13.11 12.46
C LYS A 140 2.36 14.32 11.53
N ALA A 141 3.45 15.00 11.17
CA ALA A 141 3.41 16.11 10.23
C ALA A 141 2.96 15.65 8.83
N GLN A 142 3.51 14.52 8.32
CA GLN A 142 3.08 13.96 7.05
C GLN A 142 1.59 13.62 7.03
N LEU A 143 1.06 13.00 8.10
CA LEU A 143 -0.38 12.70 8.22
C LEU A 143 -1.21 13.99 8.21
N GLY A 144 -0.85 14.99 9.01
CA GLY A 144 -1.58 16.26 9.09
C GLY A 144 -1.74 16.95 7.74
N ASP A 145 -0.74 16.88 6.89
CA ASP A 145 -0.69 17.59 5.62
C ASP A 145 -1.08 16.72 4.40
N SER A 146 -1.14 15.38 4.55
CA SER A 146 -1.43 14.47 3.42
C SER A 146 -2.82 13.85 3.46
N LEU A 147 -3.52 13.89 4.61
CA LEU A 147 -4.83 13.27 4.71
C LEU A 147 -5.91 14.12 4.04
N PRO A 148 -6.83 13.50 3.28
CA PRO A 148 -8.03 14.16 2.83
C PRO A 148 -8.93 14.49 4.03
N PRO A 149 -9.76 15.55 3.95
CA PRO A 149 -10.60 15.98 5.07
C PRO A 149 -11.72 15.00 5.41
N GLU A 150 -12.16 14.23 4.42
CA GLU A 150 -13.27 13.28 4.53
C GLU A 150 -13.01 12.04 3.67
N GLY A 151 -13.86 11.02 3.80
CA GLY A 151 -13.86 9.83 2.97
C GLY A 151 -13.01 8.69 3.54
N GLU A 152 -13.07 7.54 2.86
CA GLU A 152 -12.36 6.33 3.26
C GLU A 152 -10.94 6.30 2.70
N PHE A 153 -9.99 5.90 3.53
CA PHE A 153 -8.60 5.68 3.16
C PHE A 153 -7.98 4.62 4.07
N ASP A 154 -6.83 4.10 3.68
CA ASP A 154 -5.94 3.30 4.52
C ASP A 154 -4.57 4.00 4.60
N ILE A 155 -3.78 3.69 5.62
CA ILE A 155 -2.42 4.21 5.80
C ILE A 155 -1.43 3.07 5.57
N ALA A 156 -0.29 3.38 4.94
CA ALA A 156 0.87 2.49 4.95
C ALA A 156 2.03 3.17 5.67
N TYR A 157 2.45 2.60 6.78
CA TYR A 157 3.64 3.06 7.49
C TYR A 157 4.89 2.45 6.88
N GLU A 158 5.74 3.29 6.33
CA GLU A 158 7.00 2.93 5.69
C GLU A 158 8.19 3.38 6.54
N PRO A 159 8.82 2.53 7.38
CA PRO A 159 10.12 2.85 7.95
C PRO A 159 11.16 2.89 6.81
N ILE A 160 11.40 4.08 6.21
CA ILE A 160 12.19 4.24 4.97
C ILE A 160 13.59 3.64 5.13
N TRP A 161 14.14 3.71 6.33
CA TRP A 161 15.44 3.14 6.69
C TRP A 161 15.48 1.60 6.68
N ALA A 162 14.31 0.95 6.66
CA ALA A 162 14.17 -0.51 6.61
C ALA A 162 13.71 -1.03 5.23
N ILE A 163 13.45 -0.13 4.24
CA ILE A 163 13.00 -0.54 2.91
C ILE A 163 14.23 -0.87 2.04
N GLY A 164 14.35 -2.12 1.59
CA GLY A 164 15.41 -2.53 0.67
C GLY A 164 16.83 -2.51 1.23
N THR A 165 17.03 -2.19 2.50
CA THR A 165 18.35 -2.06 3.14
C THR A 165 18.82 -3.34 3.83
N GLY A 166 17.95 -4.34 3.97
CA GLY A 166 18.19 -5.52 4.79
C GLY A 166 17.98 -5.31 6.29
N LYS A 167 17.79 -4.07 6.74
CA LYS A 167 17.34 -3.77 8.12
C LYS A 167 15.85 -4.04 8.24
N THR A 168 15.41 -4.47 9.42
CA THR A 168 13.97 -4.64 9.73
C THR A 168 13.66 -3.83 10.99
N ALA A 169 12.51 -3.16 10.98
CA ALA A 169 11.97 -2.58 12.20
C ALA A 169 11.64 -3.71 13.18
N THR A 170 11.90 -3.49 14.47
CA THR A 170 11.46 -4.43 15.49
C THR A 170 9.94 -4.39 15.63
N VAL A 171 9.35 -5.44 16.20
CA VAL A 171 7.91 -5.47 16.50
C VAL A 171 7.53 -4.28 17.39
N GLY A 172 8.36 -3.94 18.38
CA GLY A 172 8.13 -2.77 19.23
C GLY A 172 8.14 -1.43 18.48
N ASP A 173 9.05 -1.27 17.50
CA ASP A 173 9.06 -0.05 16.65
C ASP A 173 7.77 0.08 15.82
N VAL A 174 7.26 -1.05 15.32
CA VAL A 174 6.00 -1.09 14.55
C VAL A 174 4.81 -0.78 15.45
N GLU A 175 4.75 -1.40 16.63
CA GLU A 175 3.68 -1.21 17.61
C GLU A 175 3.57 0.25 18.06
N GLU A 176 4.69 0.86 18.43
CA GLU A 176 4.76 2.27 18.86
C GLU A 176 4.25 3.21 17.75
N MET A 177 4.73 3.02 16.52
CA MET A 177 4.34 3.89 15.41
C MET A 177 2.90 3.67 14.99
N HIS A 178 2.44 2.43 14.89
CA HIS A 178 1.05 2.12 14.52
C HIS A 178 0.06 2.64 15.57
N ALA A 179 0.37 2.53 16.87
CA ALA A 179 -0.43 3.13 17.93
C ALA A 179 -0.51 4.67 17.79
N SER A 180 0.63 5.32 17.51
CA SER A 180 0.67 6.77 17.30
C SER A 180 -0.10 7.22 16.05
N ILE A 181 -0.04 6.47 14.95
CA ILE A 181 -0.85 6.71 13.76
C ILE A 181 -2.35 6.54 14.10
N ARG A 182 -2.71 5.49 14.84
CA ARG A 182 -4.09 5.19 15.27
C ARG A 182 -4.72 6.33 16.06
N GLU A 183 -3.95 6.98 16.95
CA GLU A 183 -4.40 8.16 17.69
C GLU A 183 -4.84 9.32 16.78
N ILE A 184 -4.21 9.44 15.60
CA ILE A 184 -4.48 10.52 14.65
C ILE A 184 -5.63 10.16 13.71
N VAL A 185 -5.63 8.93 13.15
CA VAL A 185 -6.58 8.55 12.10
C VAL A 185 -7.88 7.92 12.64
N GLY A 186 -7.96 7.64 13.95
CA GLY A 186 -9.13 7.00 14.55
C GLY A 186 -9.29 5.53 14.14
N GLN A 187 -10.46 4.92 14.38
CA GLN A 187 -10.68 3.47 14.23
C GLN A 187 -11.08 3.01 12.82
N GLY A 188 -11.37 3.91 11.90
CA GLY A 188 -11.84 3.57 10.55
C GLY A 188 -10.79 2.99 9.62
N PRO A 189 -9.65 3.67 9.41
CA PRO A 189 -8.62 3.24 8.48
C PRO A 189 -7.86 1.99 8.95
N ARG A 190 -7.46 1.11 8.01
CA ARG A 190 -6.41 0.12 8.27
C ARG A 190 -5.05 0.82 8.29
N ILE A 191 -4.14 0.34 9.12
CA ILE A 191 -2.75 0.78 9.16
C ILE A 191 -1.90 -0.41 8.71
N LEU A 192 -1.36 -0.32 7.50
CA LEU A 192 -0.54 -1.36 6.89
C LEU A 192 0.92 -1.16 7.27
N TYR A 193 1.64 -2.23 7.56
CA TYR A 193 3.09 -2.16 7.67
C TYR A 193 3.73 -2.21 6.28
N GLY A 194 4.45 -1.17 5.88
CA GLY A 194 5.10 -0.99 4.57
C GLY A 194 6.61 -1.20 4.56
N GLY A 195 7.17 -1.76 5.63
CA GLY A 195 8.59 -2.13 5.66
C GLY A 195 8.87 -3.50 5.04
N SER A 196 10.01 -4.10 5.38
CA SER A 196 10.43 -5.40 4.84
C SER A 196 9.60 -6.54 5.44
N VAL A 197 8.61 -7.04 4.69
CA VAL A 197 7.82 -8.23 5.03
C VAL A 197 8.32 -9.42 4.21
N LYS A 198 8.50 -10.57 4.87
CA LYS A 198 8.90 -11.86 4.30
C LYS A 198 8.06 -12.97 4.92
N PRO A 199 7.96 -14.16 4.31
CA PRO A 199 7.28 -15.30 4.92
C PRO A 199 7.73 -15.60 6.37
N THR A 200 9.01 -15.40 6.65
CA THR A 200 9.62 -15.71 7.96
C THR A 200 9.28 -14.72 9.09
N ASN A 201 8.79 -13.52 8.79
CA ASN A 201 8.43 -12.51 9.79
C ASN A 201 6.96 -12.05 9.70
N ALA A 202 6.22 -12.51 8.69
CA ALA A 202 4.86 -12.07 8.44
C ALA A 202 3.92 -12.33 9.63
N GLU A 203 3.96 -13.53 10.21
CA GLU A 203 3.09 -13.90 11.33
C GLU A 203 3.32 -12.98 12.54
N SER A 204 4.56 -12.72 12.92
CA SER A 204 4.87 -11.85 14.07
C SER A 204 4.44 -10.41 13.82
N LEU A 205 4.69 -9.88 12.61
CA LEU A 205 4.31 -8.51 12.23
C LEU A 205 2.78 -8.34 12.15
N LEU A 206 2.09 -9.26 11.45
CA LEU A 206 0.64 -9.19 11.27
C LEU A 206 -0.14 -9.49 12.54
N SER A 207 0.49 -10.10 13.54
CA SER A 207 -0.09 -10.34 14.87
C SER A 207 0.08 -9.16 15.82
N THR A 208 0.88 -8.15 15.44
CA THR A 208 1.11 -6.95 16.27
C THR A 208 -0.16 -6.12 16.37
N SER A 209 -0.36 -5.48 17.52
CA SER A 209 -1.49 -4.57 17.76
C SER A 209 -1.49 -3.44 16.72
N GLU A 210 -2.69 -3.02 16.29
CA GLU A 210 -2.93 -1.96 15.30
C GLU A 210 -2.39 -2.23 13.88
N VAL A 211 -1.81 -3.41 13.61
CA VAL A 211 -1.39 -3.78 12.26
C VAL A 211 -2.60 -4.33 11.49
N GLY A 212 -3.15 -3.49 10.62
CA GLY A 212 -4.32 -3.79 9.75
C GLY A 212 -3.94 -4.51 8.46
N GLY A 213 -2.68 -4.93 8.28
CA GLY A 213 -2.18 -5.63 7.10
C GLY A 213 -0.76 -5.24 6.70
N ALA A 214 -0.40 -5.47 5.45
CA ALA A 214 0.93 -5.16 4.93
C ALA A 214 0.88 -4.59 3.51
N LEU A 215 1.81 -3.66 3.22
CA LEU A 215 2.14 -3.23 1.86
C LEU A 215 3.48 -3.85 1.48
N VAL A 216 3.43 -4.89 0.65
CA VAL A 216 4.55 -5.80 0.36
C VAL A 216 5.20 -5.43 -0.97
N GLY A 217 6.51 -5.14 -0.94
CA GLY A 217 7.31 -4.90 -2.14
C GLY A 217 7.89 -6.20 -2.73
N GLY A 218 9.21 -6.35 -2.72
CA GLY A 218 9.94 -7.44 -3.40
C GLY A 218 9.43 -8.86 -3.16
N ALA A 219 9.00 -9.19 -1.94
CA ALA A 219 8.46 -10.52 -1.64
C ALA A 219 7.14 -10.83 -2.36
N SER A 220 6.43 -9.81 -2.87
CA SER A 220 5.21 -9.98 -3.66
C SER A 220 5.44 -10.31 -5.13
N LEU A 221 6.69 -10.28 -5.59
CA LEU A 221 7.03 -10.61 -6.98
C LEU A 221 7.09 -12.13 -7.21
N GLU A 222 7.27 -12.91 -6.13
CA GLU A 222 7.26 -14.37 -6.14
C GLU A 222 5.99 -14.90 -5.48
N MET A 223 5.14 -15.58 -6.26
CA MET A 223 3.78 -15.93 -5.82
C MET A 223 3.76 -16.89 -4.62
N GLU A 224 4.72 -17.79 -4.49
CA GLU A 224 4.86 -18.67 -3.32
C GLU A 224 5.14 -17.84 -2.04
N SER A 225 6.07 -16.90 -2.11
CA SER A 225 6.38 -15.99 -0.98
C SER A 225 5.19 -15.11 -0.62
N PHE A 226 4.49 -14.58 -1.63
CA PHE A 226 3.35 -13.71 -1.39
C PHE A 226 2.16 -14.49 -0.80
N ALA A 227 1.86 -15.68 -1.32
CA ALA A 227 0.84 -16.57 -0.75
C ALA A 227 1.14 -16.96 0.71
N ALA A 228 2.41 -17.22 1.04
CA ALA A 228 2.80 -17.50 2.43
C ALA A 228 2.60 -16.28 3.36
N ILE A 229 2.79 -15.05 2.87
CA ILE A 229 2.49 -13.83 3.64
C ILE A 229 0.96 -13.67 3.80
N ILE A 230 0.17 -13.94 2.76
CA ILE A 230 -1.30 -13.92 2.81
C ILE A 230 -1.82 -14.94 3.83
N ALA A 231 -1.28 -16.15 3.85
CA ALA A 231 -1.67 -17.20 4.79
C ALA A 231 -1.36 -16.85 6.26
N ALA A 232 -0.38 -15.99 6.51
CA ALA A 232 -0.05 -15.49 7.85
C ALA A 232 -1.02 -14.40 8.36
N ALA A 233 -1.88 -13.85 7.49
CA ALA A 233 -2.84 -12.84 7.86
C ALA A 233 -4.01 -13.42 8.66
N LYS A 234 -4.54 -12.65 9.60
CA LYS A 234 -5.69 -13.04 10.41
C LYS A 234 -6.99 -12.60 9.75
N GLY A 235 -7.98 -13.47 9.78
CA GLY A 235 -9.38 -13.12 9.54
C GLY A 235 -9.87 -12.14 10.60
N GLY A 236 -10.72 -11.22 10.24
CA GLY A 236 -11.36 -10.29 11.18
C GLY A 236 -12.42 -10.95 12.04
#